data_43d24d83d73901c876caaf11ddd4c8b4
#
_entry.id   43d24d83d73901c876caaf11ddd4c8b4
#
_cell.length_a   1.000
_cell.length_b   1.000
_cell.length_c   1.000
_cell.angle_alpha   90.00
_cell.angle_beta   90.00
_cell.angle_gamma   90.00
#
_symmetry.space_group_name_H-M   'P 1'
#
loop_
_entity.id
_entity.type
_entity.pdbx_description
1 polymer ?
#
loop_
_entity_poly.entity_id
_entity_poly.type
_entity_poly.pdbx_seq_one_letter_code
_entity_poly.pdbx_strand_id
1 'polypeptide(L)'
;MQTPYYLIDRSRLQENLDKIAWLREASGAKALLALKCFATWSVFDQMRRYMDGTTSSSLYEVKLGYEKFGGETHAYSVAYGEDEIEEVLANCDKIIFNSIGQLKRFQAQSEGRIRGLRVNPQVSTSDFDLADPARPFSRLGEHDPAVIETVLNQVSGFMFHNNCENEDFDRFDEMLTVIEQRFGHLISRLDWVSLGGGIHFTGENYPLEKLAARLKAFAGKYSVQVYLEPGEAAITGAATLEVTVLDTLNNGKELAIVDSSIEAHMLDLLIYRESAKISPDTGPHKVMICGKSCLAGDIFGEFSFEQPVKVGDRLSIENAAGYTMVKKNWFNGVKMPSIAIREENGEIRTVREFGYDDFRSALS
;
A
#
# COMPACT_ATOMS: atom_id res chain seq x y z
N MET A 1 -20.64 17.45 7.34
CA MET A 1 -19.18 17.67 7.51
C MET A 1 -18.68 18.57 6.40
N GLN A 2 -17.68 19.40 6.68
CA GLN A 2 -17.09 20.31 5.69
C GLN A 2 -16.03 19.54 4.87
N THR A 3 -16.06 19.67 3.54
CA THR A 3 -15.05 19.15 2.62
C THR A 3 -13.76 20.03 2.62
N PRO A 4 -12.64 19.54 2.09
CA PRO A 4 -12.42 18.16 1.68
C PRO A 4 -12.19 17.21 2.86
N TYR A 5 -12.56 15.94 2.71
CA TYR A 5 -12.23 14.89 3.69
C TYR A 5 -12.14 13.52 3.05
N TYR A 6 -11.25 12.67 3.57
CA TYR A 6 -11.25 11.25 3.28
C TYR A 6 -12.30 10.57 4.14
N LEU A 7 -13.12 9.73 3.54
CA LEU A 7 -14.14 8.95 4.22
C LEU A 7 -13.83 7.46 4.08
N ILE A 8 -13.43 6.82 5.17
CA ILE A 8 -13.21 5.37 5.23
C ILE A 8 -14.53 4.71 5.61
N ASP A 9 -14.97 3.72 4.84
CA ASP A 9 -16.16 2.94 5.08
C ASP A 9 -15.80 1.59 5.70
N ARG A 10 -16.19 1.37 6.95
CA ARG A 10 -15.88 0.13 7.68
C ARG A 10 -16.53 -1.11 7.08
N SER A 11 -17.69 -0.98 6.48
CA SER A 11 -18.37 -2.12 5.86
C SER A 11 -17.65 -2.59 4.61
N ARG A 12 -17.21 -1.65 3.75
CA ARG A 12 -16.38 -1.98 2.58
C ARG A 12 -15.00 -2.49 2.97
N LEU A 13 -14.41 -1.92 4.01
CA LEU A 13 -13.16 -2.45 4.58
C LEU A 13 -13.34 -3.90 5.05
N GLN A 14 -14.48 -4.23 5.69
CA GLN A 14 -14.79 -5.57 6.16
C GLN A 14 -14.82 -6.60 5.03
N GLU A 15 -15.40 -6.26 3.88
CA GLU A 15 -15.44 -7.15 2.71
C GLU A 15 -14.05 -7.61 2.25
N ASN A 16 -13.07 -6.69 2.26
CA ASN A 16 -11.68 -7.03 1.94
C ASN A 16 -11.03 -7.88 3.04
N LEU A 17 -11.27 -7.54 4.30
CA LEU A 17 -10.72 -8.25 5.45
C LEU A 17 -11.24 -9.68 5.54
N ASP A 18 -12.49 -9.93 5.19
CA ASP A 18 -13.08 -11.28 5.15
C ASP A 18 -12.38 -12.16 4.10
N LYS A 19 -12.07 -11.62 2.93
CA LYS A 19 -11.29 -12.32 1.91
C LYS A 19 -9.86 -12.62 2.37
N ILE A 20 -9.22 -11.68 3.06
CA ILE A 20 -7.89 -11.87 3.65
C ILE A 20 -7.93 -12.98 4.71
N ALA A 21 -8.90 -12.95 5.60
CA ALA A 21 -9.07 -13.98 6.63
C ALA A 21 -9.28 -15.36 6.03
N TRP A 22 -10.17 -15.45 5.02
CA TRP A 22 -10.40 -16.69 4.31
C TRP A 22 -9.12 -17.24 3.66
N LEU A 23 -8.34 -16.38 2.98
CA LEU A 23 -7.08 -16.77 2.34
C LEU A 23 -6.06 -17.31 3.36
N ARG A 24 -5.93 -16.62 4.51
CA ARG A 24 -5.07 -17.04 5.61
C ARG A 24 -5.46 -18.43 6.13
N GLU A 25 -6.73 -18.65 6.38
CA GLU A 25 -7.27 -19.90 6.91
C GLU A 25 -7.11 -21.06 5.91
N ALA A 26 -7.41 -20.83 4.63
CA ALA A 26 -7.32 -21.84 3.58
C ALA A 26 -5.88 -22.23 3.21
N SER A 27 -4.96 -21.26 3.22
CA SER A 27 -3.57 -21.48 2.79
C SER A 27 -2.58 -21.75 3.92
N GLY A 28 -2.86 -21.26 5.15
CA GLY A 28 -1.91 -21.21 6.25
C GLY A 28 -0.88 -20.06 6.12
N ALA A 29 -1.02 -19.21 5.09
CA ALA A 29 -0.18 -18.02 4.97
C ALA A 29 -0.60 -16.97 5.99
N LYS A 30 0.34 -16.15 6.45
CA LYS A 30 0.09 -14.96 7.26
C LYS A 30 -0.02 -13.72 6.39
N ALA A 31 -0.81 -12.75 6.82
CA ALA A 31 -1.01 -11.48 6.13
C ALA A 31 -0.56 -10.30 7.01
N LEU A 32 0.31 -9.46 6.48
CA LEU A 32 0.83 -8.26 7.14
C LEU A 32 0.35 -7.03 6.37
N LEU A 33 -0.20 -6.03 7.07
CA LEU A 33 -0.57 -4.77 6.44
C LEU A 33 0.67 -4.01 5.99
N ALA A 34 0.74 -3.65 4.71
CA ALA A 34 1.82 -2.81 4.18
C ALA A 34 1.57 -1.34 4.51
N LEU A 35 2.27 -0.80 5.52
CA LEU A 35 2.05 0.56 6.02
C LEU A 35 2.40 1.64 4.98
N LYS A 36 3.33 1.38 4.08
CA LYS A 36 3.63 2.28 2.95
C LYS A 36 2.43 2.55 2.05
N CYS A 37 1.48 1.63 2.00
CA CYS A 37 0.25 1.78 1.24
C CYS A 37 -0.85 2.44 2.08
N PHE A 38 -1.04 1.97 3.31
CA PHE A 38 -2.09 2.47 4.18
C PHE A 38 -1.65 2.46 5.66
N ALA A 39 -1.65 3.64 6.29
CA ALA A 39 -1.18 3.83 7.66
C ALA A 39 -2.17 4.61 8.54
N THR A 40 -3.44 4.69 8.15
CA THR A 40 -4.47 5.38 8.94
C THR A 40 -4.92 4.51 10.11
N TRP A 41 -4.20 4.62 11.20
CA TRP A 41 -4.33 3.77 12.39
C TRP A 41 -5.71 3.80 13.09
N SER A 42 -6.57 4.75 12.75
CA SER A 42 -7.93 4.85 13.31
C SER A 42 -8.86 3.68 12.99
N VAL A 43 -8.47 2.80 12.05
CA VAL A 43 -9.19 1.56 11.71
C VAL A 43 -8.37 0.29 11.97
N PHE A 44 -7.20 0.41 12.59
CA PHE A 44 -6.36 -0.74 12.92
C PHE A 44 -7.02 -1.70 13.93
N ASP A 45 -7.94 -1.19 14.77
CA ASP A 45 -8.76 -2.00 15.67
C ASP A 45 -9.59 -3.06 14.92
N GLN A 46 -10.07 -2.74 13.73
CA GLN A 46 -10.77 -3.68 12.84
C GLN A 46 -9.78 -4.59 12.12
N MET A 47 -8.77 -4.03 11.46
CA MET A 47 -7.83 -4.76 10.61
C MET A 47 -7.04 -5.85 11.37
N ARG A 48 -6.58 -5.57 12.59
CA ARG A 48 -5.79 -6.52 13.40
C ARG A 48 -6.52 -7.79 13.84
N ARG A 49 -7.85 -7.85 13.65
CA ARG A 49 -8.63 -9.08 13.89
C ARG A 49 -8.49 -10.08 12.75
N TYR A 50 -8.10 -9.60 11.58
CA TYR A 50 -8.07 -10.35 10.32
C TYR A 50 -6.67 -10.50 9.74
N MET A 51 -5.69 -9.76 10.25
CA MET A 51 -4.31 -9.75 9.79
C MET A 51 -3.36 -10.02 10.97
N ASP A 52 -2.17 -10.56 10.67
CA ASP A 52 -1.22 -11.03 11.68
C ASP A 52 -0.30 -9.92 12.22
N GLY A 53 -0.20 -8.80 11.51
CA GLY A 53 0.67 -7.69 11.89
C GLY A 53 0.89 -6.71 10.75
N THR A 54 2.06 -6.06 10.73
CA THR A 54 2.43 -5.04 9.76
C THR A 54 3.80 -5.30 9.13
N THR A 55 3.96 -4.82 7.88
CA THR A 55 5.26 -4.65 7.24
C THR A 55 5.52 -3.17 6.99
N SER A 56 6.76 -2.74 7.22
CA SER A 56 7.14 -1.33 7.29
C SER A 56 8.28 -1.03 6.34
N SER A 57 8.42 0.23 5.93
CA SER A 57 9.47 0.69 5.00
C SER A 57 10.40 1.75 5.61
N SER A 58 10.20 2.10 6.88
CA SER A 58 10.97 3.11 7.62
C SER A 58 10.80 2.93 9.13
N LEU A 59 11.66 3.59 9.92
CA LEU A 59 11.55 3.61 11.37
C LEU A 59 10.17 4.07 11.87
N TYR A 60 9.60 5.13 11.28
CA TYR A 60 8.32 5.65 11.76
C TYR A 60 7.15 4.71 11.46
N GLU A 61 7.20 3.99 10.35
CA GLU A 61 6.22 2.93 10.08
C GLU A 61 6.40 1.75 11.04
N VAL A 62 7.63 1.33 11.35
CA VAL A 62 7.92 0.29 12.36
C VAL A 62 7.29 0.65 13.69
N LYS A 63 7.56 1.87 14.19
CA LYS A 63 6.99 2.37 15.46
C LYS A 63 5.47 2.40 15.42
N LEU A 64 4.89 2.91 14.33
CA LEU A 64 3.43 2.97 14.17
C LEU A 64 2.80 1.56 14.21
N GLY A 65 3.38 0.61 13.50
CA GLY A 65 2.93 -0.77 13.50
C GLY A 65 2.98 -1.39 14.89
N TYR A 66 4.12 -1.27 15.55
CA TYR A 66 4.32 -1.77 16.90
C TYR A 66 3.35 -1.15 17.92
N GLU A 67 3.21 0.18 17.93
CA GLU A 67 2.40 0.91 18.93
C GLU A 67 0.89 0.81 18.68
N LYS A 68 0.44 0.81 17.41
CA LYS A 68 -0.99 0.98 17.08
C LYS A 68 -1.65 -0.27 16.52
N PHE A 69 -0.90 -1.11 15.79
CA PHE A 69 -1.46 -2.32 15.21
C PHE A 69 -1.32 -3.51 16.16
N GLY A 70 -0.11 -3.77 16.64
CA GLY A 70 0.24 -4.98 17.37
C GLY A 70 0.40 -6.20 16.43
N GLY A 71 0.53 -7.40 17.01
CA GLY A 71 0.88 -8.59 16.23
C GLY A 71 2.35 -8.57 15.78
N GLU A 72 2.67 -9.26 14.70
CA GLU A 72 4.04 -9.28 14.18
C GLU A 72 4.40 -7.95 13.49
N THR A 73 5.52 -7.35 13.86
CA THR A 73 6.05 -6.16 13.19
C THR A 73 7.29 -6.55 12.38
N HIS A 74 7.18 -6.51 11.05
CA HIS A 74 8.28 -6.75 10.13
C HIS A 74 8.88 -5.43 9.70
N ALA A 75 10.16 -5.21 10.00
CA ALA A 75 10.89 -4.04 9.56
C ALA A 75 11.64 -4.35 8.26
N TYR A 76 11.35 -3.59 7.23
CA TYR A 76 12.16 -3.52 6.02
C TYR A 76 12.51 -2.05 5.75
N SER A 77 13.71 -1.80 5.28
CA SER A 77 14.10 -0.52 4.69
C SER A 77 15.07 -0.78 3.54
N VAL A 78 15.04 0.09 2.54
CA VAL A 78 16.02 0.05 1.44
C VAL A 78 17.44 0.26 1.97
N ALA A 79 17.57 1.10 3.01
CA ALA A 79 18.81 1.30 3.74
C ALA A 79 18.50 1.78 5.17
N TYR A 80 19.05 1.11 6.16
CA TYR A 80 19.01 1.56 7.55
C TYR A 80 20.17 2.50 7.86
N GLY A 81 19.89 3.59 8.60
CA GLY A 81 20.88 4.46 9.18
C GLY A 81 21.44 3.92 10.51
N GLU A 82 22.63 4.38 10.90
CA GLU A 82 23.22 4.02 12.21
C GLU A 82 22.47 4.67 13.37
N ASP A 83 21.86 5.79 13.13
CA ASP A 83 21.08 6.57 14.09
C ASP A 83 19.69 6.01 14.36
N GLU A 84 19.19 5.08 13.50
CA GLU A 84 17.85 4.51 13.61
C GLU A 84 17.81 3.01 13.90
N ILE A 85 18.91 2.26 13.63
CA ILE A 85 18.88 0.79 13.66
C ILE A 85 18.51 0.21 15.02
N GLU A 86 18.99 0.80 16.11
CA GLU A 86 18.68 0.31 17.47
C GLU A 86 17.18 0.49 17.79
N GLU A 87 16.60 1.62 17.40
CA GLU A 87 15.19 1.88 17.62
C GLU A 87 14.30 1.00 16.72
N VAL A 88 14.73 0.73 15.49
CA VAL A 88 14.07 -0.26 14.60
C VAL A 88 14.07 -1.63 15.27
N LEU A 89 15.23 -2.11 15.73
CA LEU A 89 15.36 -3.42 16.37
C LEU A 89 14.56 -3.54 17.68
N ALA A 90 14.39 -2.44 18.40
CA ALA A 90 13.57 -2.43 19.62
C ALA A 90 12.07 -2.57 19.36
N ASN A 91 11.60 -2.24 18.16
CA ASN A 91 10.18 -2.18 17.80
C ASN A 91 9.79 -3.17 16.68
N CYS A 92 10.63 -4.17 16.34
CA CYS A 92 10.29 -5.17 15.34
C CYS A 92 10.55 -6.60 15.83
N ASP A 93 9.76 -7.54 15.33
CA ASP A 93 9.96 -8.98 15.53
C ASP A 93 10.93 -9.55 14.50
N LYS A 94 10.88 -9.06 13.28
CA LYS A 94 11.77 -9.45 12.18
C LYS A 94 12.37 -8.21 11.52
N ILE A 95 13.68 -8.25 11.27
CA ILE A 95 14.37 -7.25 10.47
C ILE A 95 14.79 -7.83 9.14
N ILE A 96 14.47 -7.14 8.04
CA ILE A 96 14.77 -7.57 6.67
C ILE A 96 15.76 -6.58 6.09
N PHE A 97 16.94 -7.06 5.73
CA PHE A 97 17.97 -6.28 5.09
C PHE A 97 17.81 -6.28 3.58
N ASN A 98 17.98 -5.14 2.96
CA ASN A 98 17.91 -4.99 1.51
C ASN A 98 19.13 -5.56 0.79
N SER A 99 20.30 -5.58 1.44
CA SER A 99 21.54 -6.05 0.86
C SER A 99 22.42 -6.81 1.86
N ILE A 100 23.30 -7.65 1.34
CA ILE A 100 24.32 -8.36 2.12
C ILE A 100 25.27 -7.35 2.80
N GLY A 101 25.53 -6.22 2.17
CA GLY A 101 26.33 -5.15 2.77
C GLY A 101 25.72 -4.62 4.08
N GLN A 102 24.40 -4.39 4.07
CA GLN A 102 23.67 -3.97 5.28
C GLN A 102 23.58 -5.08 6.33
N LEU A 103 23.30 -6.31 5.92
CA LEU A 103 23.29 -7.45 6.83
C LEU A 103 24.61 -7.58 7.60
N LYS A 104 25.74 -7.44 6.89
CA LYS A 104 27.07 -7.50 7.51
C LYS A 104 27.37 -6.27 8.39
N ARG A 105 26.96 -5.07 7.95
CA ARG A 105 27.18 -3.82 8.69
C ARG A 105 26.50 -3.84 10.06
N PHE A 106 25.26 -4.35 10.11
CA PHE A 106 24.45 -4.38 11.33
C PHE A 106 24.40 -5.77 12.00
N GLN A 107 25.37 -6.64 11.69
CA GLN A 107 25.40 -8.00 12.21
C GLN A 107 25.44 -8.03 13.75
N ALA A 108 26.27 -7.20 14.38
CA ALA A 108 26.40 -7.15 15.83
C ALA A 108 25.13 -6.61 16.51
N GLN A 109 24.58 -5.51 16.01
CA GLN A 109 23.37 -4.92 16.58
C GLN A 109 22.14 -5.82 16.45
N SER A 110 22.06 -6.59 15.36
CA SER A 110 20.95 -7.52 15.10
C SER A 110 21.19 -8.95 15.62
N GLU A 111 22.21 -9.17 16.43
CA GLU A 111 22.45 -10.48 17.02
C GLU A 111 21.25 -10.93 17.89
N GLY A 112 20.84 -12.18 17.76
CA GLY A 112 19.67 -12.73 18.45
C GLY A 112 18.31 -12.30 17.87
N ARG A 113 18.28 -11.46 16.84
CA ARG A 113 17.04 -11.07 16.14
C ARG A 113 16.76 -11.99 14.96
N ILE A 114 15.47 -12.14 14.63
CA ILE A 114 15.05 -12.86 13.42
C ILE A 114 15.39 -11.95 12.22
N ARG A 115 16.31 -12.43 11.38
CA ARG A 115 16.84 -11.66 10.24
C ARG A 115 16.34 -12.25 8.92
N GLY A 116 16.00 -11.39 8.00
CA GLY A 116 15.68 -11.72 6.61
C GLY A 116 16.56 -10.97 5.63
N LEU A 117 16.54 -11.42 4.38
CA LEU A 117 17.17 -10.76 3.25
C LEU A 117 16.12 -10.55 2.16
N ARG A 118 16.07 -9.35 1.60
CA ARG A 118 15.30 -9.11 0.38
C ARG A 118 16.01 -9.71 -0.81
N VAL A 119 15.29 -10.51 -1.59
CA VAL A 119 15.78 -11.15 -2.80
C VAL A 119 15.00 -10.64 -4.01
N ASN A 120 15.71 -10.21 -5.04
CA ASN A 120 15.14 -9.77 -6.29
C ASN A 120 15.22 -10.94 -7.30
N PRO A 121 14.09 -11.54 -7.68
CA PRO A 121 14.09 -12.64 -8.63
C PRO A 121 14.37 -12.19 -10.09
N GLN A 122 14.50 -10.89 -10.33
CA GLN A 122 14.71 -10.30 -11.67
C GLN A 122 13.56 -10.64 -12.65
N VAL A 123 12.37 -10.84 -12.10
CA VAL A 123 11.12 -10.99 -12.84
C VAL A 123 10.07 -10.14 -12.13
N SER A 124 9.24 -9.45 -12.90
CA SER A 124 8.20 -8.54 -12.39
C SER A 124 6.89 -8.76 -13.14
N THR A 125 5.81 -8.42 -12.46
CA THR A 125 4.47 -8.35 -13.04
C THR A 125 4.05 -6.90 -13.32
N SER A 126 4.91 -5.91 -13.05
CA SER A 126 4.59 -4.49 -13.20
C SER A 126 4.55 -4.06 -14.66
N ASP A 127 3.49 -3.34 -15.03
CA ASP A 127 3.35 -2.68 -16.33
C ASP A 127 4.00 -1.27 -16.33
N PHE A 128 4.42 -0.77 -15.16
CA PHE A 128 5.03 0.55 -14.98
C PHE A 128 6.49 0.45 -14.53
N ASP A 129 7.42 0.94 -15.35
CA ASP A 129 8.86 0.97 -15.03
C ASP A 129 9.15 1.66 -13.67
N LEU A 130 8.41 2.72 -13.34
CA LEU A 130 8.56 3.45 -12.08
C LEU A 130 8.28 2.57 -10.85
N ALA A 131 7.32 1.67 -10.94
CA ALA A 131 6.90 0.80 -9.85
C ALA A 131 7.57 -0.58 -9.90
N ASP A 132 8.30 -0.90 -10.99
CA ASP A 132 8.92 -2.21 -11.19
C ASP A 132 10.14 -2.42 -10.28
N PRO A 133 10.06 -3.30 -9.27
CA PRO A 133 11.19 -3.60 -8.39
C PRO A 133 12.30 -4.40 -9.09
N ALA A 134 12.01 -5.04 -10.22
CA ALA A 134 12.96 -5.83 -11.01
C ALA A 134 13.52 -5.09 -12.24
N ARG A 135 13.23 -3.78 -12.38
CA ARG A 135 13.76 -2.94 -13.45
C ARG A 135 15.30 -3.00 -13.54
N PRO A 136 15.89 -2.69 -14.68
CA PRO A 136 17.35 -2.61 -14.81
C PRO A 136 17.96 -1.66 -13.78
N PHE A 137 19.09 -2.08 -13.17
CA PHE A 137 19.78 -1.33 -12.12
C PHE A 137 18.95 -1.08 -10.86
N SER A 138 17.96 -1.93 -10.59
CA SER A 138 17.18 -1.83 -9.35
C SER A 138 18.09 -1.96 -8.13
N ARG A 139 17.89 -1.08 -7.15
CA ARG A 139 18.53 -1.13 -5.83
C ARG A 139 17.84 -2.06 -4.84
N LEU A 140 16.81 -2.78 -5.25
CA LEU A 140 15.89 -3.49 -4.37
C LEU A 140 16.21 -4.98 -4.32
N GLY A 141 16.98 -5.37 -3.31
CA GLY A 141 17.30 -6.76 -3.01
C GLY A 141 18.52 -7.33 -3.77
N GLU A 142 19.03 -8.42 -3.24
CA GLU A 142 20.09 -9.22 -3.84
C GLU A 142 19.51 -10.17 -4.90
N HIS A 143 20.28 -10.51 -5.93
CA HIS A 143 19.73 -11.26 -7.07
C HIS A 143 20.55 -12.50 -7.47
N ASP A 144 21.79 -12.62 -7.00
CA ASP A 144 22.68 -13.75 -7.34
C ASP A 144 22.56 -14.86 -6.27
N PRO A 145 21.98 -16.04 -6.59
CA PRO A 145 21.84 -17.13 -5.64
C PRO A 145 23.18 -17.60 -5.02
N ALA A 146 24.26 -17.58 -5.79
CA ALA A 146 25.57 -18.02 -5.29
C ALA A 146 26.14 -17.03 -4.25
N VAL A 147 25.93 -15.74 -4.46
CA VAL A 147 26.32 -14.71 -3.49
C VAL A 147 25.43 -14.76 -2.24
N ILE A 148 24.12 -14.93 -2.41
CA ILE A 148 23.15 -15.06 -1.30
C ILE A 148 23.48 -16.28 -0.44
N GLU A 149 23.88 -17.42 -1.04
CA GLU A 149 24.22 -18.62 -0.31
C GLU A 149 25.37 -18.41 0.67
N THR A 150 26.30 -17.51 0.40
CA THR A 150 27.44 -17.23 1.30
C THR A 150 27.02 -16.65 2.67
N VAL A 151 25.81 -16.12 2.78
CA VAL A 151 25.27 -15.53 4.02
C VAL A 151 24.00 -16.22 4.53
N LEU A 152 23.61 -17.33 3.93
CA LEU A 152 22.35 -18.00 4.23
C LEU A 152 22.21 -18.39 5.70
N ASN A 153 23.31 -18.75 6.36
CA ASN A 153 23.36 -19.08 7.79
C ASN A 153 23.17 -17.86 8.72
N GLN A 154 23.11 -16.66 8.17
CA GLN A 154 22.91 -15.42 8.94
C GLN A 154 21.48 -14.93 8.90
N VAL A 155 20.61 -15.55 8.10
CA VAL A 155 19.20 -15.19 7.93
C VAL A 155 18.32 -16.42 8.07
N SER A 156 17.08 -16.23 8.52
CA SER A 156 16.09 -17.30 8.63
C SER A 156 14.96 -17.18 7.61
N GLY A 157 14.97 -16.14 6.77
CA GLY A 157 13.93 -15.96 5.76
C GLY A 157 14.32 -15.03 4.63
N PHE A 158 13.54 -15.12 3.56
CA PHE A 158 13.63 -14.22 2.40
C PHE A 158 12.35 -13.41 2.21
N MET A 159 12.51 -12.22 1.65
CA MET A 159 11.43 -11.37 1.16
C MET A 159 11.57 -11.21 -0.35
N PHE A 160 10.58 -11.69 -1.09
CA PHE A 160 10.40 -11.42 -2.50
C PHE A 160 9.26 -10.42 -2.66
N HIS A 161 9.55 -9.22 -3.12
CA HIS A 161 8.52 -8.22 -3.38
C HIS A 161 8.72 -7.69 -4.80
N ASN A 162 8.03 -8.31 -5.72
CA ASN A 162 8.17 -8.08 -7.17
C ASN A 162 6.82 -8.09 -7.92
N ASN A 163 5.70 -8.11 -7.19
CA ASN A 163 4.39 -7.79 -7.75
C ASN A 163 4.10 -6.30 -7.59
N CYS A 164 3.44 -5.72 -8.59
CA CYS A 164 2.86 -4.39 -8.55
C CYS A 164 1.57 -4.44 -9.36
N GLU A 165 0.46 -4.06 -8.74
CA GLU A 165 -0.89 -4.00 -9.34
C GLU A 165 -1.27 -5.28 -10.12
N ASN A 166 -0.89 -6.43 -9.59
CA ASN A 166 -1.11 -7.70 -10.23
C ASN A 166 -2.51 -8.25 -9.89
N GLU A 167 -3.40 -8.23 -10.87
CA GLU A 167 -4.75 -8.79 -10.80
C GLU A 167 -4.84 -10.19 -11.44
N ASP A 168 -3.73 -10.72 -11.96
CA ASP A 168 -3.66 -11.96 -12.71
C ASP A 168 -2.96 -13.06 -11.90
N PHE A 169 -3.71 -14.12 -11.57
CA PHE A 169 -3.16 -15.28 -10.86
C PHE A 169 -2.11 -16.02 -11.69
N ASP A 170 -2.28 -16.15 -12.98
CA ASP A 170 -1.35 -16.92 -13.82
C ASP A 170 0.03 -16.20 -13.88
N ARG A 171 0.06 -14.87 -13.96
CA ARG A 171 1.29 -14.07 -13.82
C ARG A 171 1.95 -14.28 -12.45
N PHE A 172 1.16 -14.34 -11.38
CA PHE A 172 1.68 -14.65 -10.03
C PHE A 172 2.30 -16.05 -9.96
N ASP A 173 1.65 -17.07 -10.51
CA ASP A 173 2.14 -18.45 -10.49
C ASP A 173 3.40 -18.63 -11.33
N GLU A 174 3.47 -18.01 -12.51
CA GLU A 174 4.67 -17.97 -13.35
C GLU A 174 5.87 -17.36 -12.60
N MET A 175 5.65 -16.19 -11.98
CA MET A 175 6.66 -15.53 -11.17
C MET A 175 7.12 -16.40 -9.99
N LEU A 176 6.18 -17.01 -9.26
CA LEU A 176 6.51 -17.88 -8.13
C LEU A 176 7.29 -19.12 -8.62
N THR A 177 6.97 -19.63 -9.81
CA THR A 177 7.72 -20.73 -10.46
C THR A 177 9.16 -20.32 -10.75
N VAL A 178 9.42 -19.11 -11.24
CA VAL A 178 10.79 -18.59 -11.45
C VAL A 178 11.54 -18.49 -10.11
N ILE A 179 10.88 -18.02 -9.05
CA ILE A 179 11.46 -17.97 -7.70
C ILE A 179 11.86 -19.37 -7.25
N GLU A 180 10.99 -20.35 -7.41
CA GLU A 180 11.27 -21.76 -7.06
C GLU A 180 12.45 -22.35 -7.84
N GLN A 181 12.52 -22.10 -9.15
CA GLN A 181 13.61 -22.59 -9.99
C GLN A 181 14.97 -22.00 -9.60
N ARG A 182 15.01 -20.71 -9.30
CA ARG A 182 16.26 -19.99 -9.00
C ARG A 182 16.71 -20.15 -7.56
N PHE A 183 15.79 -20.11 -6.61
CA PHE A 183 16.08 -19.99 -5.18
C PHE A 183 15.55 -21.14 -4.34
N GLY A 184 14.84 -22.12 -4.92
CA GLY A 184 14.22 -23.21 -4.17
C GLY A 184 15.19 -24.01 -3.29
N HIS A 185 16.43 -24.24 -3.74
CA HIS A 185 17.48 -24.91 -2.97
C HIS A 185 17.94 -24.09 -1.74
N LEU A 186 17.80 -22.77 -1.76
CA LEU A 186 18.07 -21.89 -0.63
C LEU A 186 16.85 -21.81 0.29
N ILE A 187 15.64 -21.67 -0.30
CA ILE A 187 14.38 -21.58 0.43
C ILE A 187 14.16 -22.79 1.34
N SER A 188 14.50 -24.00 0.88
CA SER A 188 14.37 -25.23 1.66
C SER A 188 15.20 -25.28 2.96
N ARG A 189 16.05 -24.28 3.19
CA ARG A 189 16.92 -24.13 4.36
C ARG A 189 16.50 -22.96 5.27
N LEU A 190 15.33 -22.37 5.01
CA LEU A 190 14.80 -21.21 5.74
C LEU A 190 13.56 -21.58 6.55
N ASP A 191 13.18 -20.72 7.47
CA ASP A 191 12.00 -20.89 8.31
C ASP A 191 10.77 -20.18 7.70
N TRP A 192 10.99 -19.13 6.93
CA TRP A 192 9.91 -18.30 6.39
C TRP A 192 10.25 -17.62 5.07
N VAL A 193 9.20 -17.31 4.30
CA VAL A 193 9.28 -16.53 3.06
C VAL A 193 8.15 -15.52 3.01
N SER A 194 8.46 -14.24 2.82
CA SER A 194 7.49 -13.25 2.39
C SER A 194 7.47 -13.18 0.87
N LEU A 195 6.27 -13.26 0.28
CA LEU A 195 6.04 -13.07 -1.15
C LEU A 195 5.62 -11.61 -1.46
N GLY A 196 5.69 -10.73 -0.44
CA GLY A 196 5.40 -9.31 -0.58
C GLY A 196 3.92 -9.00 -0.79
N GLY A 197 3.67 -7.80 -1.28
CA GLY A 197 2.35 -7.30 -1.67
C GLY A 197 2.24 -7.07 -3.17
N GLY A 198 1.30 -6.22 -3.59
CA GLY A 198 1.07 -5.86 -4.98
C GLY A 198 0.24 -6.88 -5.76
N ILE A 199 -0.44 -7.79 -5.07
CA ILE A 199 -1.42 -8.73 -5.64
C ILE A 199 -2.80 -8.27 -5.19
N HIS A 200 -3.68 -7.96 -6.14
CA HIS A 200 -5.05 -7.48 -5.88
C HIS A 200 -6.03 -8.65 -5.70
N PHE A 201 -5.70 -9.58 -4.81
CA PHE A 201 -6.46 -10.82 -4.62
C PHE A 201 -7.84 -10.64 -3.97
N THR A 202 -8.16 -9.45 -3.47
CA THR A 202 -9.50 -9.12 -2.96
C THR A 202 -10.45 -8.64 -4.04
N GLY A 203 -9.98 -8.46 -5.29
CA GLY A 203 -10.81 -8.15 -6.45
C GLY A 203 -11.96 -9.14 -6.65
N GLU A 204 -13.05 -8.68 -7.26
CA GLU A 204 -14.31 -9.45 -7.37
C GLU A 204 -14.13 -10.78 -8.12
N ASN A 205 -13.32 -10.81 -9.17
CA ASN A 205 -13.13 -11.97 -10.03
C ASN A 205 -11.78 -12.68 -9.83
N TYR A 206 -11.03 -12.32 -8.77
CA TYR A 206 -9.74 -12.97 -8.54
C TYR A 206 -9.93 -14.42 -8.06
N PRO A 207 -9.22 -15.42 -8.64
CA PRO A 207 -9.40 -16.84 -8.30
C PRO A 207 -8.70 -17.18 -6.96
N LEU A 208 -9.31 -16.72 -5.86
CA LEU A 208 -8.77 -16.78 -4.50
C LEU A 208 -8.43 -18.21 -4.04
N GLU A 209 -9.24 -19.19 -4.45
CA GLU A 209 -9.03 -20.62 -4.16
C GLU A 209 -7.75 -21.15 -4.83
N LYS A 210 -7.45 -20.72 -6.07
CA LYS A 210 -6.20 -21.07 -6.74
C LYS A 210 -5.00 -20.50 -6.00
N LEU A 211 -5.09 -19.23 -5.58
CA LEU A 211 -4.04 -18.59 -4.79
C LEU A 211 -3.81 -19.35 -3.46
N ALA A 212 -4.87 -19.66 -2.73
CA ALA A 212 -4.78 -20.40 -1.47
C ALA A 212 -4.09 -21.77 -1.66
N ALA A 213 -4.51 -22.53 -2.68
CA ALA A 213 -3.93 -23.82 -3.00
C ALA A 213 -2.44 -23.70 -3.37
N ARG A 214 -2.08 -22.68 -4.14
CA ARG A 214 -0.69 -22.44 -4.58
C ARG A 214 0.22 -22.06 -3.42
N LEU A 215 -0.23 -21.18 -2.53
CA LEU A 215 0.50 -20.80 -1.32
C LEU A 215 0.70 -21.98 -0.38
N LYS A 216 -0.36 -22.78 -0.18
CA LYS A 216 -0.28 -23.99 0.65
C LYS A 216 0.69 -25.02 0.09
N ALA A 217 0.68 -25.23 -1.23
CA ALA A 217 1.61 -26.14 -1.91
C ALA A 217 3.06 -25.66 -1.77
N PHE A 218 3.31 -24.36 -1.93
CA PHE A 218 4.63 -23.75 -1.75
C PHE A 218 5.12 -23.92 -0.30
N ALA A 219 4.29 -23.55 0.68
CA ALA A 219 4.61 -23.71 2.10
C ALA A 219 4.95 -25.16 2.45
N GLY A 220 4.14 -26.11 1.98
CA GLY A 220 4.37 -27.56 2.22
C GLY A 220 5.62 -28.09 1.54
N LYS A 221 5.90 -27.67 0.30
CA LYS A 221 7.09 -28.10 -0.45
C LYS A 221 8.41 -27.73 0.21
N TYR A 222 8.46 -26.51 0.78
CA TYR A 222 9.69 -25.98 1.37
C TYR A 222 9.70 -26.01 2.90
N SER A 223 8.60 -26.41 3.54
CA SER A 223 8.42 -26.39 5.00
C SER A 223 8.65 -25.00 5.61
N VAL A 224 8.16 -23.94 4.96
CA VAL A 224 8.32 -22.55 5.38
C VAL A 224 6.98 -21.91 5.75
N GLN A 225 7.01 -20.96 6.69
CA GLN A 225 5.89 -20.04 6.88
C GLN A 225 5.87 -19.03 5.74
N VAL A 226 4.75 -18.97 5.01
CA VAL A 226 4.55 -17.96 3.95
C VAL A 226 3.90 -16.71 4.54
N TYR A 227 4.37 -15.55 4.12
CA TYR A 227 3.78 -14.24 4.40
C TYR A 227 3.35 -13.55 3.10
N LEU A 228 2.20 -12.88 3.14
CA LEU A 228 1.78 -11.88 2.17
C LEU A 228 1.76 -10.51 2.85
N GLU A 229 1.97 -9.46 2.06
CA GLU A 229 2.02 -8.09 2.54
C GLU A 229 0.96 -7.22 1.82
N PRO A 230 -0.35 -7.53 1.97
CA PRO A 230 -1.40 -6.76 1.31
C PRO A 230 -1.36 -5.29 1.75
N GLY A 231 -1.34 -4.41 0.76
CA GLY A 231 -1.57 -2.98 0.92
C GLY A 231 -2.93 -2.64 0.34
N GLU A 232 -2.99 -2.42 -0.97
CA GLU A 232 -4.24 -2.10 -1.66
C GLU A 232 -5.29 -3.19 -1.56
N ALA A 233 -4.91 -4.46 -1.65
CA ALA A 233 -5.85 -5.57 -1.43
C ALA A 233 -6.60 -5.46 -0.09
N ALA A 234 -6.04 -4.81 0.93
CA ALA A 234 -6.71 -4.59 2.21
C ALA A 234 -7.68 -3.40 2.19
N ILE A 235 -7.49 -2.42 1.31
CA ILE A 235 -8.16 -1.11 1.41
C ILE A 235 -8.86 -0.66 0.12
N THR A 236 -8.72 -1.38 -1.00
CA THR A 236 -9.37 -1.04 -2.27
C THR A 236 -10.88 -0.87 -2.09
N GLY A 237 -11.42 0.21 -2.65
CA GLY A 237 -12.85 0.55 -2.58
C GLY A 237 -13.35 0.99 -1.20
N ALA A 238 -12.50 0.96 -0.16
CA ALA A 238 -12.93 1.23 1.21
C ALA A 238 -12.86 2.72 1.60
N ALA A 239 -12.33 3.61 0.76
CA ALA A 239 -12.36 5.04 1.06
C ALA A 239 -12.59 5.91 -0.17
N THR A 240 -13.19 7.08 0.08
CA THR A 240 -13.45 8.13 -0.90
C THR A 240 -12.82 9.44 -0.43
N LEU A 241 -12.51 10.32 -1.40
CA LEU A 241 -12.20 11.72 -1.15
C LEU A 241 -13.46 12.53 -1.48
N GLU A 242 -14.08 13.11 -0.46
CA GLU A 242 -15.27 13.96 -0.58
C GLU A 242 -14.87 15.40 -0.82
N VAL A 243 -15.38 16.00 -1.90
CA VAL A 243 -15.03 17.35 -2.35
C VAL A 243 -16.27 18.17 -2.68
N THR A 244 -16.14 19.49 -2.67
CA THR A 244 -17.19 20.45 -3.08
C THR A 244 -16.72 21.26 -4.27
N VAL A 245 -17.58 21.43 -5.25
CA VAL A 245 -17.37 22.32 -6.40
C VAL A 245 -17.38 23.78 -5.94
N LEU A 246 -16.28 24.49 -6.16
CA LEU A 246 -16.10 25.88 -5.78
C LEU A 246 -16.43 26.84 -6.90
N ASP A 247 -16.17 26.42 -8.16
CA ASP A 247 -16.40 27.26 -9.33
C ASP A 247 -16.61 26.38 -10.56
N THR A 248 -17.28 26.95 -11.57
CA THR A 248 -17.50 26.36 -12.89
C THR A 248 -17.17 27.35 -13.97
N LEU A 249 -16.51 26.91 -15.04
CA LEU A 249 -16.17 27.76 -16.18
C LEU A 249 -16.18 26.94 -17.48
N ASN A 250 -16.27 27.65 -18.59
CA ASN A 250 -16.14 27.05 -19.93
C ASN A 250 -14.91 27.63 -20.64
N ASN A 251 -14.03 26.74 -21.08
CA ASN A 251 -12.88 27.06 -21.92
C ASN A 251 -12.73 26.01 -23.01
N GLY A 252 -13.68 25.95 -23.94
CA GLY A 252 -13.78 24.92 -24.95
C GLY A 252 -14.32 23.57 -24.42
N LYS A 253 -14.32 23.41 -23.10
CA LYS A 253 -14.94 22.30 -22.32
C LYS A 253 -15.58 22.90 -21.07
N GLU A 254 -16.58 22.21 -20.53
CA GLU A 254 -17.07 22.50 -19.20
C GLU A 254 -16.05 22.01 -18.15
N LEU A 255 -15.69 22.89 -17.22
CA LEU A 255 -14.76 22.63 -16.13
C LEU A 255 -15.42 22.92 -14.79
N ALA A 256 -15.14 22.11 -13.78
CA ALA A 256 -15.51 22.38 -12.40
C ALA A 256 -14.26 22.31 -11.51
N ILE A 257 -14.05 23.34 -10.69
CA ILE A 257 -12.93 23.43 -9.74
C ILE A 257 -13.43 22.98 -8.38
N VAL A 258 -12.78 21.98 -7.78
CA VAL A 258 -13.12 21.45 -6.46
C VAL A 258 -12.17 21.97 -5.37
N ASP A 259 -12.58 21.87 -4.11
CA ASP A 259 -11.80 22.31 -2.94
C ASP A 259 -10.61 21.40 -2.57
N SER A 260 -10.21 20.53 -3.46
CA SER A 260 -9.10 19.59 -3.33
C SER A 260 -8.05 19.79 -4.44
N SER A 261 -7.03 18.94 -4.50
CA SER A 261 -5.98 18.94 -5.52
C SER A 261 -5.50 17.52 -5.74
N ILE A 262 -5.33 17.12 -7.01
CA ILE A 262 -4.79 15.79 -7.33
C ILE A 262 -3.33 15.68 -6.86
N GLU A 263 -2.54 16.75 -7.04
CA GLU A 263 -1.13 16.79 -6.61
C GLU A 263 -0.99 16.67 -5.10
N ALA A 264 -1.82 17.41 -4.34
CA ALA A 264 -1.71 17.42 -2.88
C ALA A 264 -2.39 16.24 -2.20
N HIS A 265 -3.46 15.67 -2.77
CA HIS A 265 -4.34 14.75 -2.06
C HIS A 265 -4.54 13.39 -2.74
N MET A 266 -4.19 13.25 -4.04
CA MET A 266 -4.22 11.98 -4.78
C MET A 266 -2.99 11.86 -5.69
N LEU A 267 -1.81 12.14 -5.13
CA LEU A 267 -0.55 12.26 -5.86
C LEU A 267 -0.20 11.04 -6.72
N ASP A 268 -0.61 9.84 -6.32
CA ASP A 268 -0.34 8.61 -7.08
C ASP A 268 -0.95 8.66 -8.48
N LEU A 269 -2.18 9.15 -8.61
CA LEU A 269 -2.82 9.32 -9.90
C LEU A 269 -2.04 10.27 -10.82
N LEU A 270 -1.49 11.35 -10.27
CA LEU A 270 -0.65 12.27 -11.03
C LEU A 270 0.67 11.63 -11.46
N ILE A 271 1.31 10.85 -10.59
CA ILE A 271 2.57 10.15 -10.88
C ILE A 271 2.40 9.16 -12.02
N TYR A 272 1.31 8.36 -12.00
CA TYR A 272 1.02 7.35 -13.03
C TYR A 272 0.22 7.90 -14.21
N ARG A 273 -0.17 9.19 -14.18
CA ARG A 273 -1.00 9.85 -15.20
C ARG A 273 -2.35 9.17 -15.41
N GLU A 274 -2.94 8.74 -14.33
CA GLU A 274 -4.25 8.12 -14.30
C GLU A 274 -5.33 9.14 -13.96
N SER A 275 -6.55 8.89 -14.46
CA SER A 275 -7.74 9.63 -14.04
C SER A 275 -8.28 9.04 -12.73
N ALA A 276 -8.83 9.90 -11.89
CA ALA A 276 -9.61 9.48 -10.74
C ALA A 276 -10.85 8.66 -11.18
N LYS A 277 -11.58 8.10 -10.21
CA LYS A 277 -12.84 7.40 -10.45
C LYS A 277 -13.96 8.14 -9.71
N ILE A 278 -15.05 8.41 -10.42
CA ILE A 278 -16.29 8.97 -9.88
C ILE A 278 -17.42 8.13 -10.43
N SER A 279 -18.30 7.61 -9.59
CA SER A 279 -19.45 6.81 -10.04
C SER A 279 -20.77 7.42 -9.59
N PRO A 280 -21.80 7.37 -10.44
CA PRO A 280 -21.77 6.87 -11.82
C PRO A 280 -21.07 7.85 -12.77
N ASP A 281 -20.34 7.36 -13.78
CA ASP A 281 -19.78 8.13 -14.89
C ASP A 281 -20.67 7.94 -16.12
N THR A 282 -21.87 8.49 -16.04
CA THR A 282 -22.94 8.36 -17.05
C THR A 282 -23.71 9.68 -17.19
N GLY A 283 -24.32 9.88 -18.33
CA GLY A 283 -25.16 11.05 -18.59
C GLY A 283 -24.62 11.97 -19.69
N PRO A 284 -25.38 13.00 -20.07
CA PRO A 284 -25.07 13.86 -21.22
C PRO A 284 -24.12 15.01 -20.89
N HIS A 285 -23.88 15.31 -19.60
CA HIS A 285 -23.11 16.48 -19.18
C HIS A 285 -21.67 16.09 -18.85
N LYS A 286 -20.78 16.28 -19.83
CA LYS A 286 -19.37 15.95 -19.69
C LYS A 286 -18.60 17.12 -19.10
N VAL A 287 -17.93 16.90 -17.97
CA VAL A 287 -17.24 17.94 -17.20
C VAL A 287 -15.85 17.48 -16.80
N MET A 288 -14.84 18.32 -16.99
CA MET A 288 -13.49 18.13 -16.48
C MET A 288 -13.42 18.59 -15.02
N ILE A 289 -13.11 17.70 -14.11
CA ILE A 289 -12.95 18.01 -12.70
C ILE A 289 -11.50 18.42 -12.43
N CYS A 290 -11.31 19.64 -11.97
CA CYS A 290 -10.02 20.25 -11.70
C CYS A 290 -9.84 20.53 -10.20
N GLY A 291 -8.60 20.42 -9.72
CA GLY A 291 -8.23 20.87 -8.38
C GLY A 291 -8.01 22.39 -8.32
N LYS A 292 -7.79 22.89 -7.11
CA LYS A 292 -7.64 24.34 -6.83
C LYS A 292 -6.18 24.78 -6.66
N SER A 293 -5.20 23.90 -6.85
CA SER A 293 -3.80 24.32 -6.81
C SER A 293 -3.40 25.12 -8.04
N CYS A 294 -2.23 25.77 -7.99
CA CYS A 294 -1.68 26.50 -9.14
C CYS A 294 -0.96 25.60 -10.16
N LEU A 295 -0.96 24.28 -9.97
CA LEU A 295 -0.44 23.34 -10.96
C LEU A 295 -1.37 23.31 -12.17
N ALA A 296 -0.87 23.64 -13.36
CA ALA A 296 -1.70 23.65 -14.57
C ALA A 296 -2.33 22.27 -14.90
N GLY A 297 -1.70 21.19 -14.49
CA GLY A 297 -2.17 19.80 -14.64
C GLY A 297 -2.93 19.27 -13.42
N ASP A 298 -3.47 20.13 -12.55
CA ASP A 298 -4.29 19.72 -11.40
C ASP A 298 -5.68 19.27 -11.86
N ILE A 299 -5.76 18.11 -12.49
CA ILE A 299 -6.95 17.56 -13.14
C ILE A 299 -7.20 16.14 -12.65
N PHE A 300 -8.36 15.92 -12.04
CA PHE A 300 -8.79 14.58 -11.59
C PHE A 300 -9.26 13.68 -12.74
N GLY A 301 -9.78 14.27 -13.79
CA GLY A 301 -10.28 13.55 -14.96
C GLY A 301 -11.46 14.26 -15.63
N GLU A 302 -12.04 13.61 -16.63
CA GLU A 302 -13.23 14.09 -17.34
C GLU A 302 -14.34 13.06 -17.15
N PHE A 303 -15.49 13.47 -16.61
CA PHE A 303 -16.57 12.59 -16.18
C PHE A 303 -17.91 13.05 -16.75
N SER A 304 -18.86 12.13 -16.88
CA SER A 304 -20.21 12.36 -17.38
C SER A 304 -21.22 12.36 -16.23
N PHE A 305 -22.10 13.33 -16.22
CA PHE A 305 -23.11 13.49 -15.17
C PHE A 305 -24.51 13.56 -15.76
N GLU A 306 -25.50 13.06 -15.03
CA GLU A 306 -26.93 13.13 -15.43
C GLU A 306 -27.46 14.56 -15.41
N GLN A 307 -26.92 15.43 -14.54
CA GLN A 307 -27.27 16.84 -14.42
C GLN A 307 -26.02 17.71 -14.57
N PRO A 308 -26.18 18.97 -15.05
CA PRO A 308 -25.06 19.91 -15.06
C PRO A 308 -24.48 20.13 -13.67
N VAL A 309 -23.16 20.01 -13.55
CA VAL A 309 -22.43 20.28 -12.30
C VAL A 309 -22.49 21.77 -11.96
N LYS A 310 -22.74 22.10 -10.69
CA LYS A 310 -22.91 23.47 -10.20
C LYS A 310 -22.03 23.72 -8.98
N VAL A 311 -21.75 24.99 -8.74
CA VAL A 311 -21.12 25.46 -7.50
C VAL A 311 -21.93 24.99 -6.29
N GLY A 312 -21.26 24.38 -5.33
CA GLY A 312 -21.85 23.79 -4.13
C GLY A 312 -22.17 22.30 -4.24
N ASP A 313 -22.15 21.70 -5.44
CA ASP A 313 -22.32 20.27 -5.60
C ASP A 313 -21.18 19.50 -4.91
N ARG A 314 -21.52 18.32 -4.35
CA ARG A 314 -20.56 17.43 -3.73
C ARG A 314 -20.27 16.25 -4.65
N LEU A 315 -18.99 15.92 -4.74
CA LEU A 315 -18.49 14.79 -5.51
C LEU A 315 -17.71 13.85 -4.60
N SER A 316 -17.87 12.54 -4.82
CA SER A 316 -17.11 11.48 -4.17
C SER A 316 -16.10 10.91 -5.15
N ILE A 317 -14.82 11.05 -4.88
CA ILE A 317 -13.73 10.47 -5.67
C ILE A 317 -13.32 9.16 -5.03
N GLU A 318 -13.41 8.07 -5.77
CA GLU A 318 -13.23 6.70 -5.28
C GLU A 318 -11.75 6.32 -5.09
N ASN A 319 -11.51 5.20 -4.39
CA ASN A 319 -10.18 4.62 -4.13
C ASN A 319 -9.18 5.59 -3.49
N ALA A 320 -9.64 6.43 -2.59
CA ALA A 320 -8.83 7.46 -1.95
C ALA A 320 -8.09 6.98 -0.68
N ALA A 321 -7.74 5.71 -0.57
CA ALA A 321 -7.04 5.14 0.58
C ALA A 321 -5.60 4.73 0.28
N GLY A 322 -5.42 3.66 -0.50
CA GLY A 322 -4.12 3.09 -0.82
C GLY A 322 -3.24 4.08 -1.58
N TYR A 323 -1.99 4.21 -1.17
CA TYR A 323 -1.00 5.16 -1.70
C TYR A 323 -1.47 6.61 -1.86
N THR A 324 -2.66 6.92 -1.31
CA THR A 324 -3.29 8.25 -1.35
C THR A 324 -3.11 8.96 -0.03
N MET A 325 -3.69 8.44 1.06
CA MET A 325 -3.65 9.10 2.37
C MET A 325 -2.23 9.19 2.96
N VAL A 326 -1.34 8.26 2.61
CA VAL A 326 0.07 8.26 3.05
C VAL A 326 0.96 9.19 2.22
N LYS A 327 0.53 9.59 1.02
CA LYS A 327 1.26 10.48 0.10
C LYS A 327 0.75 11.93 0.11
N LYS A 328 -0.31 12.23 0.86
CA LYS A 328 -0.86 13.60 0.92
C LYS A 328 0.18 14.60 1.40
N ASN A 329 0.13 15.80 0.84
CA ASN A 329 1.10 16.85 1.12
C ASN A 329 0.44 18.24 1.23
N TRP A 330 1.22 19.28 1.51
CA TRP A 330 0.76 20.66 1.70
C TRP A 330 1.04 21.57 0.52
N PHE A 331 1.12 21.05 -0.70
CA PHE A 331 1.37 21.88 -1.88
C PHE A 331 0.39 23.04 -2.00
N ASN A 332 0.89 24.23 -2.33
CA ASN A 332 0.17 25.50 -2.39
C ASN A 332 -0.61 25.90 -1.12
N GLY A 333 -0.39 25.22 0.02
CA GLY A 333 -1.18 25.43 1.22
C GLY A 333 -2.65 25.07 1.05
N VAL A 334 -2.99 24.19 0.10
CA VAL A 334 -4.35 23.68 -0.05
C VAL A 334 -4.74 22.95 1.23
N LYS A 335 -5.95 23.23 1.74
CA LYS A 335 -6.43 22.66 3.01
C LYS A 335 -6.38 21.15 2.96
N MET A 336 -5.63 20.55 3.88
CA MET A 336 -5.52 19.10 4.02
C MET A 336 -6.88 18.48 4.30
N PRO A 337 -7.30 17.43 3.56
CA PRO A 337 -8.55 16.73 3.83
C PRO A 337 -8.57 16.16 5.26
N SER A 338 -9.64 16.42 5.98
CA SER A 338 -9.89 15.75 7.26
C SER A 338 -10.04 14.25 7.05
N ILE A 339 -9.90 13.46 8.11
CA ILE A 339 -10.10 12.01 8.04
C ILE A 339 -11.37 11.68 8.82
N ALA A 340 -12.29 10.99 8.18
CA ALA A 340 -13.55 10.54 8.76
C ALA A 340 -13.75 9.04 8.54
N ILE A 341 -14.54 8.43 9.39
CA ILE A 341 -14.92 7.02 9.31
C ILE A 341 -16.44 6.95 9.28
N ARG A 342 -16.96 6.17 8.33
CA ARG A 342 -18.34 5.70 8.35
C ARG A 342 -18.37 4.38 9.10
N GLU A 343 -19.05 4.38 10.24
CA GLU A 343 -19.27 3.19 11.04
C GLU A 343 -20.32 2.27 10.38
N GLU A 344 -20.38 1.00 10.78
CA GLU A 344 -21.34 0.02 10.24
C GLU A 344 -22.81 0.42 10.39
N ASN A 345 -23.13 1.23 11.41
CA ASN A 345 -24.47 1.80 11.62
C ASN A 345 -24.78 3.01 10.73
N GLY A 346 -23.85 3.40 9.86
CA GLY A 346 -23.97 4.55 8.96
C GLY A 346 -23.56 5.89 9.57
N GLU A 347 -23.24 5.96 10.86
CA GLU A 347 -22.76 7.17 11.51
C GLU A 347 -21.38 7.57 10.95
N ILE A 348 -21.21 8.88 10.69
CA ILE A 348 -19.91 9.42 10.22
C ILE A 348 -19.28 10.21 11.36
N ARG A 349 -18.09 9.80 11.78
CA ARG A 349 -17.33 10.53 12.78
C ARG A 349 -15.99 10.99 12.23
N THR A 350 -15.62 12.22 12.52
CA THR A 350 -14.30 12.77 12.22
C THR A 350 -13.27 12.24 13.22
N VAL A 351 -12.15 11.73 12.71
CA VAL A 351 -11.06 11.20 13.55
C VAL A 351 -9.83 12.12 13.57
N ARG A 352 -9.65 12.92 12.52
CA ARG A 352 -8.60 13.93 12.43
C ARG A 352 -9.06 15.12 11.59
N GLU A 353 -8.88 16.31 12.11
CA GLU A 353 -8.96 17.57 11.37
C GLU A 353 -7.58 18.20 11.28
N PHE A 354 -7.34 18.89 10.17
CA PHE A 354 -6.09 19.63 9.94
C PHE A 354 -6.40 21.11 9.77
N GLY A 355 -5.66 21.94 10.49
CA GLY A 355 -5.79 23.39 10.49
C GLY A 355 -4.54 24.11 10.00
N TYR A 356 -4.56 25.42 10.07
CA TYR A 356 -3.44 26.27 9.69
C TYR A 356 -2.18 25.98 10.51
N ASP A 357 -2.32 25.63 11.79
CA ASP A 357 -1.17 25.31 12.66
C ASP A 357 -0.45 24.04 12.22
N ASP A 358 -1.18 23.04 11.70
CA ASP A 358 -0.55 21.83 11.12
C ASP A 358 0.26 22.17 9.87
N PHE A 359 -0.27 23.03 9.00
CA PHE A 359 0.45 23.53 7.81
C PHE A 359 1.71 24.30 8.21
N ARG A 360 1.55 25.29 9.09
CA ARG A 360 2.66 26.14 9.55
C ARG A 360 3.77 25.33 10.20
N SER A 361 3.44 24.40 11.10
CA SER A 361 4.41 23.57 11.81
C SER A 361 5.10 22.53 10.93
N ALA A 362 4.52 22.20 9.76
CA ALA A 362 5.17 21.34 8.78
C ALA A 362 6.24 22.08 7.93
N LEU A 363 6.30 23.41 8.01
CA LEU A 363 7.23 24.23 7.22
C LEU A 363 8.43 24.73 8.03
N SER A 364 8.27 24.97 9.34
CA SER A 364 9.38 25.42 10.20
C SER A 364 9.02 25.35 11.69
#